data_9462e10a65cb0541637a46462a3cfd3e
#
_entry.id   9462e10a65cb0541637a46462a3cfd3e
#
_cell.length_a   1.000
_cell.length_b   1.000
_cell.length_c   1.000
_cell.angle_alpha   90.00
_cell.angle_beta   90.00
_cell.angle_gamma   90.00
#
_symmetry.space_group_name_H-M   'P 1'
#
loop_
_entity.id
_entity.type
_entity.pdbx_description
1 polymer ?
#
loop_
_entity_poly.entity_id
_entity_poly.type
_entity_poly.pdbx_seq_one_letter_code
_entity_poly.pdbx_strand_id
1 'polypeptide(L)'
;MQIARIMGASVVATASPQHHEFVHRLGAAVVIDHTRPDWPEQVRDVTDGGAERVLACAAPTLDGAARAARDGALIATPVRGELPGGHRVRWQQYDGQPSGPRLIRMAPWLDEGSLSVTVQSRYYWHDAAQSHRVAELGHTQGKLVLIVDEDLAAAMEL
;
A
#
# COMPACT_ATOMS: atom_id res chain seq x y z
N MET A 1 -4.99 1.69 -1.02
CA MET A 1 -5.85 2.69 -0.36
C MET A 1 -6.71 3.45 -1.37
N GLN A 2 -6.13 4.23 -2.28
CA GLN A 2 -6.87 5.07 -3.24
C GLN A 2 -7.95 4.28 -4.01
N ILE A 3 -7.61 3.13 -4.60
CA ILE A 3 -8.57 2.28 -5.32
C ILE A 3 -9.72 1.83 -4.42
N ALA A 4 -9.45 1.42 -3.17
CA ALA A 4 -10.50 1.04 -2.23
C ALA A 4 -11.46 2.20 -1.94
N ARG A 5 -10.92 3.42 -1.75
CA ARG A 5 -11.72 4.64 -1.59
C ARG A 5 -12.56 4.94 -2.82
N ILE A 6 -12.00 4.84 -4.04
CA ILE A 6 -12.72 5.03 -5.30
C ILE A 6 -13.88 4.04 -5.41
N MET A 7 -13.70 2.83 -4.90
CA MET A 7 -14.74 1.80 -4.84
C MET A 7 -15.71 1.95 -3.66
N GLY A 8 -15.65 3.05 -2.90
CA GLY A 8 -16.58 3.37 -1.82
C GLY A 8 -16.23 2.76 -0.46
N ALA A 9 -15.06 2.14 -0.29
CA ALA A 9 -14.66 1.60 1.01
C ALA A 9 -14.12 2.70 1.94
N SER A 10 -14.48 2.61 3.24
CA SER A 10 -13.77 3.34 4.28
C SER A 10 -12.46 2.63 4.60
N VAL A 11 -11.35 3.34 4.50
CA VAL A 11 -10.01 2.76 4.62
C VAL A 11 -9.36 3.15 5.94
N VAL A 12 -9.05 2.16 6.75
CA VAL A 12 -8.12 2.29 7.89
C VAL A 12 -6.75 1.80 7.44
N ALA A 13 -5.72 2.58 7.66
CA ALA A 13 -4.36 2.22 7.31
C ALA A 13 -3.44 2.24 8.53
N THR A 14 -2.37 1.47 8.48
CA THR A 14 -1.31 1.52 9.49
C THR A 14 -0.04 2.08 8.88
N ALA A 15 0.60 3.00 9.58
CA ALA A 15 1.85 3.63 9.16
C ALA A 15 2.65 4.12 10.38
N SER A 16 3.96 4.33 10.22
CA SER A 16 4.74 5.05 11.24
C SER A 16 4.28 6.51 11.34
N PRO A 17 4.37 7.17 12.50
CA PRO A 17 3.83 8.52 12.72
C PRO A 17 4.24 9.55 11.67
N GLN A 18 5.49 9.51 11.22
CA GLN A 18 6.02 10.42 10.19
C GLN A 18 5.32 10.31 8.84
N HIS A 19 4.59 9.22 8.58
CA HIS A 19 3.89 8.98 7.33
C HIS A 19 2.37 9.15 7.44
N HIS A 20 1.83 9.49 8.63
CA HIS A 20 0.39 9.60 8.86
C HIS A 20 -0.27 10.60 7.91
N GLU A 21 0.28 11.81 7.80
CA GLU A 21 -0.26 12.84 6.91
C GLU A 21 -0.26 12.41 5.44
N PHE A 22 0.83 11.77 4.99
CA PHE A 22 0.91 11.25 3.64
C PHE A 22 -0.14 10.18 3.36
N VAL A 23 -0.33 9.26 4.29
CA VAL A 23 -1.31 8.16 4.19
C VAL A 23 -2.75 8.70 4.21
N HIS A 24 -3.03 9.74 5.01
CA HIS A 24 -4.30 10.46 4.97
C HIS A 24 -4.57 11.10 3.61
N ARG A 25 -3.58 11.80 3.03
CA ARG A 25 -3.71 12.38 1.68
C ARG A 25 -4.00 11.33 0.61
N LEU A 26 -3.52 10.10 0.77
CA LEU A 26 -3.82 8.97 -0.12
C LEU A 26 -5.22 8.37 0.12
N GLY A 27 -6.02 8.93 1.04
CA GLY A 27 -7.42 8.60 1.23
C GLY A 27 -7.72 7.62 2.34
N ALA A 28 -6.81 7.41 3.32
CA ALA A 28 -7.16 6.72 4.54
C ALA A 28 -8.04 7.63 5.42
N ALA A 29 -9.18 7.11 5.87
CA ALA A 29 -10.07 7.80 6.80
C ALA A 29 -9.46 7.86 8.21
N VAL A 30 -8.76 6.78 8.60
CA VAL A 30 -8.03 6.69 9.88
C VAL A 30 -6.65 6.11 9.61
N VAL A 31 -5.64 6.65 10.27
CA VAL A 31 -4.27 6.10 10.25
C VAL A 31 -3.84 5.77 11.68
N ILE A 32 -3.37 4.55 11.87
CA ILE A 32 -2.96 4.00 13.17
C ILE A 32 -1.48 3.71 13.15
N ASP A 33 -0.79 4.03 14.23
CA ASP A 33 0.64 3.78 14.38
C ASP A 33 0.92 2.29 14.60
N HIS A 34 1.50 1.64 13.58
CA HIS A 34 1.83 0.21 13.65
C HIS A 34 2.99 -0.13 14.58
N THR A 35 3.74 0.86 15.08
CA THR A 35 4.83 0.63 16.03
C THR A 35 4.31 0.40 17.45
N ARG A 36 3.06 0.73 17.72
CA ARG A 36 2.39 0.45 18.98
C ARG A 36 1.94 -1.02 19.02
N PRO A 37 2.14 -1.73 20.14
CA PRO A 37 1.75 -3.14 20.24
C PRO A 37 0.22 -3.35 20.21
N ASP A 38 -0.56 -2.33 20.56
CA ASP A 38 -2.02 -2.32 20.63
C ASP A 38 -2.71 -1.84 19.33
N TRP A 39 -1.96 -1.69 18.23
CA TRP A 39 -2.52 -1.22 16.97
C TRP A 39 -3.65 -2.12 16.40
N PRO A 40 -3.64 -3.45 16.57
CA PRO A 40 -4.74 -4.28 16.09
C PRO A 40 -6.05 -4.01 16.84
N GLU A 41 -5.97 -3.79 18.14
CA GLU A 41 -7.10 -3.43 18.99
C GLU A 41 -7.66 -2.06 18.59
N GLN A 42 -6.79 -1.07 18.31
CA GLN A 42 -7.21 0.24 17.82
C GLN A 42 -7.95 0.13 16.47
N VAL A 43 -7.49 -0.76 15.55
CA VAL A 43 -8.23 -1.03 14.31
C VAL A 43 -9.63 -1.58 14.62
N ARG A 44 -9.74 -2.53 15.54
CA ARG A 44 -11.04 -3.12 15.94
C ARG A 44 -11.99 -2.09 16.51
N ASP A 45 -11.47 -1.15 17.32
CA ASP A 45 -12.26 -0.09 17.95
C ASP A 45 -12.84 0.87 16.90
N VAL A 46 -12.04 1.29 15.91
CA VAL A 46 -12.49 2.23 14.86
C VAL A 46 -13.29 1.56 13.74
N THR A 47 -13.34 0.22 13.70
CA THR A 47 -14.06 -0.56 12.68
C THR A 47 -15.22 -1.39 13.24
N ASP A 48 -15.67 -1.08 14.45
CA ASP A 48 -16.79 -1.77 15.11
C ASP A 48 -16.60 -3.30 15.10
N GLY A 49 -15.53 -3.76 15.75
CA GLY A 49 -15.24 -5.17 15.96
C GLY A 49 -14.26 -5.81 14.99
N GLY A 50 -13.69 -5.06 14.06
CA GLY A 50 -12.60 -5.50 13.20
C GLY A 50 -12.84 -5.29 11.70
N ALA A 51 -11.75 -5.20 10.95
CA ALA A 51 -11.78 -4.95 9.52
C ALA A 51 -12.38 -6.14 8.73
N GLU A 52 -13.26 -5.84 7.77
CA GLU A 52 -13.90 -6.86 6.89
C GLU A 52 -12.96 -7.40 5.82
N ARG A 53 -12.07 -6.56 5.36
CA ARG A 53 -11.07 -6.85 4.33
C ARG A 53 -9.74 -6.26 4.76
N VAL A 54 -8.69 -7.05 4.70
CA VAL A 54 -7.35 -6.62 5.07
C VAL A 54 -6.40 -6.88 3.91
N LEU A 55 -5.59 -5.89 3.56
CA LEU A 55 -4.45 -6.04 2.67
C LEU A 55 -3.18 -5.94 3.52
N ALA A 56 -2.55 -7.08 3.78
CA ALA A 56 -1.31 -7.16 4.56
C ALA A 56 -0.09 -7.15 3.61
N CYS A 57 0.60 -6.01 3.54
CA CYS A 57 1.71 -5.79 2.61
C CYS A 57 3.10 -6.08 3.19
N ALA A 58 3.19 -6.39 4.48
CA ALA A 58 4.48 -6.62 5.16
C ALA A 58 4.41 -7.88 6.03
N ALA A 59 5.39 -8.78 5.89
CA ALA A 59 5.42 -10.04 6.62
C ALA A 59 5.35 -9.86 8.16
N PRO A 60 6.06 -8.92 8.80
CA PRO A 60 6.00 -8.74 10.25
C PRO A 60 4.62 -8.33 10.77
N THR A 61 3.70 -7.88 9.92
CA THR A 61 2.38 -7.41 10.33
C THR A 61 1.27 -8.46 10.17
N LEU A 62 1.58 -9.68 9.71
CA LEU A 62 0.58 -10.70 9.40
C LEU A 62 -0.25 -11.12 10.61
N ASP A 63 0.39 -11.36 11.78
CA ASP A 63 -0.32 -11.69 13.02
C ASP A 63 -1.23 -10.55 13.47
N GLY A 64 -0.69 -9.33 13.53
CA GLY A 64 -1.47 -8.15 13.88
C GLY A 64 -2.64 -7.90 12.91
N ALA A 65 -2.44 -8.16 11.60
CA ALA A 65 -3.50 -8.07 10.60
C ALA A 65 -4.64 -9.07 10.87
N ALA A 66 -4.30 -10.29 11.31
CA ALA A 66 -5.28 -11.30 11.70
C ALA A 66 -6.04 -10.90 12.96
N ARG A 67 -5.37 -10.31 13.96
CA ARG A 67 -5.99 -9.79 15.19
C ARG A 67 -6.89 -8.59 14.91
N ALA A 68 -6.51 -7.72 13.98
CA ALA A 68 -7.27 -6.54 13.57
C ALA A 68 -8.53 -6.87 12.76
N ALA A 69 -8.56 -8.05 12.14
CA ALA A 69 -9.67 -8.51 11.32
C ALA A 69 -10.84 -9.03 12.18
N ARG A 70 -12.07 -8.88 11.69
CA ARG A 70 -13.23 -9.54 12.31
C ARG A 70 -13.33 -11.01 11.87
N ASP A 71 -14.09 -11.79 12.59
CA ASP A 71 -14.36 -13.19 12.24
C ASP A 71 -14.95 -13.30 10.82
N GLY A 72 -14.42 -14.21 10.02
CA GLY A 72 -14.82 -14.41 8.63
C GLY A 72 -14.25 -13.40 7.63
N ALA A 73 -13.47 -12.42 8.08
CA ALA A 73 -12.79 -11.47 7.19
C ALA A 73 -11.86 -12.14 6.17
N LEU A 74 -11.62 -11.47 5.07
CA LEU A 74 -10.61 -11.87 4.09
C LEU A 74 -9.33 -11.06 4.28
N ILE A 75 -8.22 -11.76 4.51
CA ILE A 75 -6.88 -11.18 4.48
C ILE A 75 -6.22 -11.56 3.17
N ALA A 76 -5.92 -10.55 2.37
CA ALA A 76 -5.15 -10.68 1.14
C ALA A 76 -3.71 -10.21 1.37
N THR A 77 -2.72 -10.91 0.80
CA THR A 77 -1.32 -10.51 0.91
C THR A 77 -0.54 -10.80 -0.36
N PRO A 78 0.32 -9.88 -0.81
CA PRO A 78 1.33 -10.16 -1.82
C PRO A 78 2.62 -10.75 -1.22
N VAL A 79 2.72 -10.82 0.11
CA VAL A 79 3.93 -11.27 0.81
C VAL A 79 3.84 -12.77 1.06
N ARG A 80 4.95 -13.47 0.84
CA ARG A 80 5.05 -14.88 1.20
C ARG A 80 5.14 -15.04 2.71
N GLY A 81 4.36 -15.96 3.26
CA GLY A 81 4.33 -16.26 4.68
C GLY A 81 3.13 -17.13 5.03
N GLU A 82 3.12 -17.60 6.23
CA GLU A 82 1.99 -18.34 6.81
C GLU A 82 1.25 -17.44 7.78
N LEU A 83 -0.08 -17.51 7.75
CA LEU A 83 -0.88 -16.87 8.78
C LEU A 83 -0.72 -17.67 10.09
N PRO A 84 -0.40 -17.02 11.21
CA PRO A 84 -0.41 -17.68 12.50
C PRO A 84 -1.75 -18.36 12.78
N GLY A 85 -1.71 -19.58 13.32
CA GLY A 85 -2.93 -20.34 13.62
C GLY A 85 -3.81 -19.68 14.68
N GLY A 86 -5.06 -20.13 14.78
CA GLY A 86 -6.00 -19.68 15.83
C GLY A 86 -6.95 -18.55 15.42
N HIS A 87 -6.80 -17.97 14.23
CA HIS A 87 -7.67 -16.90 13.74
C HIS A 87 -8.81 -17.44 12.87
N ARG A 88 -10.01 -16.88 13.03
CA ARG A 88 -11.19 -17.20 12.21
C ARG A 88 -11.31 -16.32 10.99
N VAL A 89 -10.27 -16.30 10.16
CA VAL A 89 -10.19 -15.45 8.95
C VAL A 89 -9.97 -16.32 7.71
N ARG A 90 -10.34 -15.80 6.55
CA ARG A 90 -9.98 -16.36 5.25
C ARG A 90 -8.66 -15.74 4.81
N TRP A 91 -7.76 -16.57 4.33
CA TRP A 91 -6.43 -16.16 3.90
C TRP A 91 -6.26 -16.37 2.41
N GLN A 92 -5.73 -15.39 1.71
CA GLN A 92 -5.42 -15.51 0.29
C GLN A 92 -4.12 -14.77 -0.04
N GLN A 93 -3.15 -15.53 -0.51
CA GLN A 93 -1.92 -14.97 -1.06
C GLN A 93 -2.12 -14.69 -2.55
N TYR A 94 -1.61 -13.55 -3.01
CA TYR A 94 -1.66 -13.14 -4.41
C TYR A 94 -0.25 -12.94 -4.95
N ASP A 95 0.04 -13.58 -6.06
CA ASP A 95 1.16 -13.21 -6.90
C ASP A 95 0.71 -12.11 -7.87
N GLY A 96 1.47 -11.01 -7.90
CA GLY A 96 1.18 -9.91 -8.82
C GLY A 96 1.30 -10.37 -10.27
N GLN A 97 0.18 -10.37 -11.00
CA GLN A 97 0.17 -10.70 -12.42
C GLN A 97 -0.06 -9.42 -13.23
N PRO A 98 0.83 -9.08 -14.18
CA PRO A 98 0.60 -7.99 -15.11
C PRO A 98 -0.72 -8.19 -15.86
N SER A 99 -1.51 -7.11 -15.99
CA SER A 99 -2.81 -7.20 -16.64
C SER A 99 -3.15 -5.89 -17.37
N GLY A 100 -3.07 -5.92 -18.69
CA GLY A 100 -3.51 -4.81 -19.54
C GLY A 100 -4.95 -4.38 -19.28
N PRO A 101 -5.94 -5.29 -19.21
CA PRO A 101 -7.32 -4.92 -18.86
C PRO A 101 -7.47 -4.21 -17.52
N ARG A 102 -6.66 -4.57 -16.49
CA ARG A 102 -6.68 -3.84 -15.22
C ARG A 102 -6.09 -2.45 -15.34
N LEU A 103 -5.02 -2.27 -16.11
CA LEU A 103 -4.42 -0.97 -16.37
C LEU A 103 -5.39 -0.05 -17.12
N ILE A 104 -6.06 -0.55 -18.14
CA ILE A 104 -7.09 0.19 -18.89
C ILE A 104 -8.21 0.67 -17.97
N ARG A 105 -8.63 -0.14 -17.00
CA ARG A 105 -9.65 0.27 -16.02
C ARG A 105 -9.16 1.35 -15.05
N MET A 106 -7.86 1.43 -14.79
CA MET A 106 -7.29 2.43 -13.88
C MET A 106 -6.94 3.74 -14.59
N ALA A 107 -6.71 3.72 -15.91
CA ALA A 107 -6.31 4.90 -16.66
C ALA A 107 -7.25 6.11 -16.46
N PRO A 108 -8.60 5.98 -16.55
CA PRO A 108 -9.49 7.10 -16.30
C PRO A 108 -9.32 7.73 -14.91
N TRP A 109 -9.03 6.93 -13.88
CA TRP A 109 -8.82 7.44 -12.53
C TRP A 109 -7.52 8.26 -12.40
N LEU A 110 -6.50 7.93 -13.20
CA LEU A 110 -5.26 8.71 -13.29
C LEU A 110 -5.53 10.03 -14.03
N ASP A 111 -6.24 9.98 -15.15
CA ASP A 111 -6.58 11.16 -15.96
C ASP A 111 -7.45 12.17 -15.17
N GLU A 112 -8.37 11.66 -14.35
CA GLU A 112 -9.23 12.46 -13.47
C GLU A 112 -8.54 12.92 -12.17
N GLY A 113 -7.32 12.43 -11.90
CA GLY A 113 -6.58 12.73 -10.67
C GLY A 113 -7.13 12.05 -9.40
N SER A 114 -8.13 11.16 -9.51
CA SER A 114 -8.66 10.40 -8.37
C SER A 114 -7.74 9.28 -7.92
N LEU A 115 -6.86 8.80 -8.81
CA LEU A 115 -5.74 7.92 -8.54
C LEU A 115 -4.44 8.62 -8.91
N SER A 116 -3.44 8.53 -8.06
CA SER A 116 -2.13 9.12 -8.31
C SER A 116 -1.01 8.15 -7.98
N VAL A 117 0.12 8.29 -8.65
CA VAL A 117 1.36 7.57 -8.36
C VAL A 117 2.38 8.55 -7.80
N THR A 118 2.79 8.34 -6.56
CA THR A 118 3.83 9.14 -5.95
C THR A 118 5.19 8.71 -6.49
N VAL A 119 5.91 9.64 -7.11
CA VAL A 119 7.31 9.47 -7.49
C VAL A 119 8.15 10.23 -6.48
N GLN A 120 8.97 9.50 -5.71
CA GLN A 120 9.84 10.09 -4.70
C GLN A 120 11.05 10.75 -5.35
N SER A 121 11.69 10.06 -6.28
CA SER A 121 12.91 10.55 -6.95
C SER A 121 13.03 10.00 -8.37
N ARG A 122 13.64 10.79 -9.21
CA ARG A 122 14.00 10.42 -10.58
C ARG A 122 15.52 10.39 -10.70
N TYR A 123 16.03 9.39 -11.38
CA TYR A 123 17.45 9.20 -11.65
C TYR A 123 17.63 8.99 -13.15
N TYR A 124 18.72 9.46 -13.72
CA TYR A 124 19.08 9.01 -15.05
C TYR A 124 19.52 7.54 -15.04
N TRP A 125 19.32 6.83 -16.13
CA TRP A 125 19.60 5.39 -16.18
C TRP A 125 21.06 5.05 -15.84
N HIS A 126 22.02 5.92 -16.15
CA HIS A 126 23.43 5.75 -15.79
C HIS A 126 23.68 5.88 -14.27
N ASP A 127 22.76 6.46 -13.53
CA ASP A 127 22.79 6.57 -12.05
C ASP A 127 21.99 5.45 -11.36
N ALA A 128 21.64 4.38 -12.10
CA ALA A 128 20.86 3.26 -11.55
C ALA A 128 21.45 2.67 -10.26
N ALA A 129 22.80 2.63 -10.15
CA ALA A 129 23.47 2.16 -8.93
C ALA A 129 23.14 3.02 -7.70
N GLN A 130 22.94 4.34 -7.87
CA GLN A 130 22.52 5.22 -6.79
C GLN A 130 21.06 4.98 -6.42
N SER A 131 20.18 4.81 -7.41
CA SER A 131 18.77 4.46 -7.18
C SER A 131 18.64 3.15 -6.41
N HIS A 132 19.43 2.13 -6.74
CA HIS A 132 19.46 0.86 -6.00
C HIS A 132 19.89 1.05 -4.55
N ARG A 133 20.95 1.81 -4.28
CA ARG A 133 21.37 2.10 -2.89
C ARG A 133 20.26 2.75 -2.07
N VAL A 134 19.51 3.69 -2.66
CA VAL A 134 18.39 4.33 -1.99
C VAL A 134 17.25 3.33 -1.74
N ALA A 135 16.96 2.46 -2.71
CA ALA A 135 15.95 1.41 -2.54
C ALA A 135 16.32 0.41 -1.43
N GLU A 136 17.59 0.02 -1.33
CA GLU A 136 18.11 -0.90 -0.30
C GLU A 136 18.03 -0.33 1.11
N LEU A 137 18.18 0.98 1.28
CA LEU A 137 17.98 1.63 2.58
C LEU A 137 16.54 1.53 3.08
N GLY A 138 15.59 1.25 2.19
CA GLY A 138 14.17 1.20 2.50
C GLY A 138 13.56 2.56 2.80
N HIS A 139 12.36 2.54 3.40
CA HIS A 139 11.62 3.76 3.83
C HIS A 139 11.28 4.72 2.68
N THR A 140 11.28 4.25 1.44
CA THR A 140 10.90 5.07 0.28
C THR A 140 9.41 5.42 0.33
N GLN A 141 9.11 6.70 0.10
CA GLN A 141 7.74 7.21 0.09
C GLN A 141 7.26 7.40 -1.36
N GLY A 142 7.12 6.30 -2.10
CA GLY A 142 6.74 6.31 -3.51
C GLY A 142 7.68 5.50 -4.37
N LYS A 143 7.70 5.79 -5.67
CA LYS A 143 8.52 5.10 -6.66
C LYS A 143 9.83 5.82 -6.90
N LEU A 144 10.89 5.06 -7.15
CA LEU A 144 12.13 5.55 -7.73
C LEU A 144 12.07 5.24 -9.24
N VAL A 145 12.27 6.24 -10.06
CA VAL A 145 12.10 6.12 -11.52
C VAL A 145 13.44 6.34 -12.20
N LEU A 146 13.79 5.48 -13.17
CA LEU A 146 14.94 5.67 -14.04
C LEU A 146 14.49 6.30 -15.35
N ILE A 147 15.09 7.43 -15.71
CA ILE A 147 14.89 8.11 -16.99
C ILE A 147 15.86 7.49 -18.00
N VAL A 148 15.31 6.85 -19.01
CA VAL A 148 16.09 6.18 -20.07
C VAL A 148 16.25 7.08 -21.29
N ASP A 149 15.22 7.88 -21.59
CA ASP A 149 15.17 8.81 -22.69
C ASP A 149 14.99 10.23 -22.13
N GLU A 150 16.05 11.01 -22.18
CA GLU A 150 16.09 12.36 -21.61
C GLU A 150 15.27 13.36 -22.43
N ASP A 151 15.23 13.20 -23.75
CA ASP A 151 14.47 14.07 -24.64
C ASP A 151 12.96 13.85 -24.44
N LEU A 152 12.55 12.58 -24.34
CA LEU A 152 11.16 12.23 -24.03
C LEU A 152 10.75 12.69 -22.63
N ALA A 153 11.64 12.54 -21.64
CA ALA A 153 11.36 12.98 -20.27
C ALA A 153 11.16 14.49 -20.19
N ALA A 154 12.00 15.27 -20.89
CA ALA A 154 11.87 16.73 -20.96
C ALA A 154 10.57 17.15 -21.66
N ALA A 155 10.18 16.45 -22.75
CA ALA A 155 8.94 16.72 -23.47
C ALA A 155 7.67 16.39 -22.63
N MET A 156 7.77 15.48 -21.68
CA MET A 156 6.67 15.07 -20.77
C MET A 156 6.68 15.80 -19.42
N GLU A 157 7.57 16.77 -19.23
CA GLU A 157 7.75 17.51 -17.95
C GLU A 157 8.00 16.57 -16.74
N LEU A 158 8.73 15.47 -16.96
CA LEU A 158 9.00 14.43 -15.96
C LEU A 158 10.24 14.72 -15.10
#